data_242642f2183f050024685dc0b1fff092
#
_entry.id   242642f2183f050024685dc0b1fff092
#
_cell.length_a   1.000
_cell.length_b   1.000
_cell.length_c   1.000
_cell.angle_alpha   90.00
_cell.angle_beta   90.00
_cell.angle_gamma   90.00
#
_symmetry.space_group_name_H-M   'P 1'
#
loop_
_entity.id
_entity.type
_entity.pdbx_description
1 polymer ?
#
loop_
_entity_poly.entity_id
_entity_poly.type
_entity_poly.pdbx_seq_one_letter_code
_entity_poly.pdbx_strand_id
1 'polypeptide(L)'
;KVSTVTHYAGIMTEETGSSFAKRLKIQAENTGIDIIYEEVTQVELQGSIKKVFTKDGAYDAKKIVLANGTTPRKLNIPGEAELTGKGMGMNAQRDGRKYTDKNTYVVGGADGAVKEALYLSKFAKQVTIIHFEDTLGCIEEFKNKAEQTPNIKLRLGSRLHAVYGAE
;
A
#
# COMPACT_ATOMS: atom_id res chain seq x y z
N LYS A 1 -0.27 5.67 2.64
CA LYS A 1 -1.39 6.36 3.34
C LYS A 1 -2.69 5.75 2.83
N VAL A 2 -3.59 5.35 3.73
CA VAL A 2 -4.91 4.82 3.40
C VAL A 2 -5.83 5.99 3.03
N SER A 3 -6.48 5.92 1.87
CA SER A 3 -7.40 6.97 1.42
C SER A 3 -8.74 6.89 2.16
N THR A 4 -9.25 5.69 2.36
CA THR A 4 -10.54 5.43 3.02
C THR A 4 -10.41 4.24 3.96
N VAL A 5 -11.00 4.34 5.14
CA VAL A 5 -11.04 3.25 6.14
C VAL A 5 -12.42 2.61 6.08
N THR A 6 -12.49 1.35 5.66
CA THR A 6 -13.77 0.65 5.45
C THR A 6 -13.95 -0.61 6.30
N HIS A 7 -12.86 -1.14 6.87
CA HIS A 7 -12.86 -2.42 7.59
C HIS A 7 -12.27 -2.28 8.99
N TYR A 8 -12.76 -1.31 9.75
CA TYR A 8 -12.40 -1.12 11.14
C TYR A 8 -13.65 -1.08 12.00
N ALA A 9 -13.69 -1.89 13.05
CA ALA A 9 -14.83 -1.95 13.94
C ALA A 9 -15.17 -0.57 14.54
N GLY A 10 -16.45 -0.18 14.54
CA GLY A 10 -16.89 1.13 15.01
C GLY A 10 -16.86 2.27 13.98
N ILE A 11 -16.46 1.99 12.74
CA ILE A 11 -16.62 2.95 11.64
C ILE A 11 -17.92 2.64 10.91
N MET A 12 -18.88 3.55 11.01
CA MET A 12 -20.22 3.42 10.42
C MET A 12 -20.33 4.05 9.03
N THR A 13 -19.42 4.96 8.68
CA THR A 13 -19.41 5.72 7.42
C THR A 13 -18.00 5.72 6.83
N GLU A 14 -17.90 6.07 5.56
CA GLU A 14 -16.59 6.26 4.93
C GLU A 14 -15.78 7.32 5.67
N GLU A 15 -14.65 6.92 6.20
CA GLU A 15 -13.70 7.79 6.88
C GLU A 15 -12.37 7.79 6.15
N THR A 16 -11.75 8.97 6.04
CA THR A 16 -10.42 9.07 5.44
C THR A 16 -9.35 8.56 6.41
N GLY A 17 -8.26 8.00 5.87
CA GLY A 17 -7.13 7.59 6.70
C GLY A 17 -6.55 8.74 7.52
N SER A 18 -6.66 9.99 7.04
CA SER A 18 -6.19 11.17 7.75
C SER A 18 -7.06 11.52 8.96
N SER A 19 -8.39 11.53 8.81
CA SER A 19 -9.32 11.81 9.92
C SER A 19 -9.25 10.71 10.97
N PHE A 20 -9.15 9.46 10.54
CA PHE A 20 -8.99 8.32 11.42
C PHE A 20 -7.69 8.40 12.24
N ALA A 21 -6.56 8.67 11.60
CA ALA A 21 -5.28 8.83 12.30
C ALA A 21 -5.31 9.99 13.31
N LYS A 22 -5.97 11.11 12.95
CA LYS A 22 -6.13 12.25 13.87
C LYS A 22 -6.94 11.85 15.12
N ARG A 23 -8.02 11.09 14.95
CA ARG A 23 -8.80 10.61 16.11
C ARG A 23 -8.00 9.68 17.00
N LEU A 24 -7.26 8.72 16.41
CA LEU A 24 -6.39 7.84 17.18
C LEU A 24 -5.33 8.61 17.96
N LYS A 25 -4.74 9.65 17.35
CA LYS A 25 -3.78 10.52 18.02
C LYS A 25 -4.41 11.21 19.23
N ILE A 26 -5.59 11.83 19.07
CA ILE A 26 -6.30 12.50 20.15
C ILE A 26 -6.62 11.50 21.30
N GLN A 27 -7.05 10.29 20.95
CA GLN A 27 -7.29 9.26 21.96
C GLN A 27 -6.03 8.90 22.73
N ALA A 28 -4.90 8.75 22.05
CA ALA A 28 -3.62 8.48 22.70
C ALA A 28 -3.20 9.64 23.62
N GLU A 29 -3.26 10.88 23.16
CA GLU A 29 -2.95 12.08 23.94
C GLU A 29 -3.82 12.17 25.20
N ASN A 30 -5.09 11.84 25.11
CA ASN A 30 -6.03 11.85 26.25
C ASN A 30 -5.72 10.78 27.32
N THR A 31 -4.89 9.77 27.02
CA THR A 31 -4.45 8.80 28.02
C THR A 31 -3.24 9.28 28.85
N GLY A 32 -2.70 10.45 28.53
CA GLY A 32 -1.55 11.02 29.23
C GLY A 32 -0.21 10.38 28.87
N ILE A 33 -0.14 9.65 27.73
CA ILE A 33 1.13 9.11 27.22
C ILE A 33 1.96 10.20 26.57
N ASP A 34 3.28 10.10 26.69
CA ASP A 34 4.20 10.96 25.95
C ASP A 34 4.29 10.51 24.49
N ILE A 35 4.08 11.44 23.55
CA ILE A 35 4.27 11.21 22.13
C ILE A 35 5.47 12.01 21.65
N ILE A 36 6.53 11.31 21.26
CA ILE A 36 7.77 11.89 20.77
C ILE A 36 7.81 11.80 19.25
N TYR A 37 8.07 12.92 18.57
CA TYR A 37 8.11 13.01 17.09
C TYR A 37 9.55 12.99 16.60
N GLU A 38 10.18 11.84 16.70
CA GLU A 38 11.55 11.61 16.28
C GLU A 38 11.65 10.42 15.33
N GLU A 39 12.65 10.44 14.46
CA GLU A 39 12.95 9.33 13.58
C GLU A 39 13.78 8.28 14.31
N VAL A 40 13.21 7.09 14.52
CA VAL A 40 13.95 5.96 15.07
C VAL A 40 14.94 5.44 14.02
N THR A 41 16.21 5.42 14.39
CA THR A 41 17.31 5.00 13.49
C THR A 41 17.77 3.57 13.78
N GLN A 42 17.66 3.13 15.03
CA GLN A 42 18.09 1.80 15.47
C GLN A 42 17.32 1.34 16.70
N VAL A 43 17.23 0.05 16.89
CA VAL A 43 16.71 -0.58 18.12
C VAL A 43 17.64 -1.70 18.57
N GLU A 44 17.86 -1.80 19.88
CA GLU A 44 18.53 -2.91 20.53
C GLU A 44 17.49 -3.67 21.37
N LEU A 45 17.20 -4.91 20.95
CA LEU A 45 16.12 -5.72 21.55
C LEU A 45 16.63 -6.77 22.54
N GLN A 46 17.93 -6.89 22.74
CA GLN A 46 18.54 -7.85 23.65
C GLN A 46 18.56 -7.33 25.10
N GLY A 47 18.67 -8.27 26.04
CA GLY A 47 18.75 -7.93 27.47
C GLY A 47 17.41 -7.58 28.13
N SER A 48 17.44 -7.22 29.40
CA SER A 48 16.26 -6.84 30.21
C SER A 48 15.74 -5.44 29.87
N ILE A 49 16.63 -4.54 29.52
CA ILE A 49 16.34 -3.18 29.05
C ILE A 49 16.61 -3.13 27.56
N LYS A 50 15.63 -2.65 26.80
CA LYS A 50 15.70 -2.41 25.36
C LYS A 50 16.07 -0.97 25.11
N LYS A 51 16.74 -0.69 23.99
CA LYS A 51 17.08 0.68 23.62
C LYS A 51 16.49 1.04 22.27
N VAL A 52 15.99 2.26 22.18
CA VAL A 52 15.53 2.89 20.95
C VAL A 52 16.38 4.11 20.69
N PHE A 53 17.06 4.15 19.56
CA PHE A 53 17.92 5.26 19.15
C PHE A 53 17.20 6.13 18.13
N THR A 54 17.35 7.42 18.29
CA THR A 54 16.88 8.44 17.36
C THR A 54 18.05 9.33 16.95
N LYS A 55 17.79 10.33 16.12
CA LYS A 55 18.82 11.35 15.80
C LYS A 55 19.13 12.26 16.99
N ASP A 56 18.19 12.41 17.90
CA ASP A 56 18.24 13.38 18.99
C ASP A 56 18.61 12.74 20.35
N GLY A 57 18.61 11.40 20.45
CA GLY A 57 18.95 10.72 21.68
C GLY A 57 18.66 9.22 21.70
N ALA A 58 18.58 8.66 22.89
CA ALA A 58 18.23 7.26 23.10
C ALA A 58 17.23 7.13 24.26
N TYR A 59 16.36 6.14 24.16
CA TYR A 59 15.32 5.83 25.15
C TYR A 59 15.45 4.39 25.61
N ASP A 60 15.35 4.18 26.91
CA ASP A 60 15.35 2.87 27.54
C ASP A 60 13.92 2.39 27.80
N ALA A 61 13.64 1.12 27.51
CA ALA A 61 12.34 0.52 27.72
C ALA A 61 12.41 -0.94 28.18
N LYS A 62 11.53 -1.35 29.06
CA LYS A 62 11.38 -2.76 29.45
C LYS A 62 10.73 -3.59 28.35
N LYS A 63 9.81 -2.99 27.59
CA LYS A 63 9.06 -3.59 26.49
C LYS A 63 8.97 -2.60 25.33
N ILE A 64 9.01 -3.12 24.11
CA ILE A 64 8.83 -2.34 22.88
C ILE A 64 7.73 -2.98 22.04
N VAL A 65 6.86 -2.17 21.47
CA VAL A 65 5.90 -2.55 20.43
C VAL A 65 6.33 -1.92 19.12
N LEU A 66 6.66 -2.72 18.12
CA LEU A 66 6.99 -2.25 16.78
C LEU A 66 5.72 -2.10 15.96
N ALA A 67 5.33 -0.88 15.68
CA ALA A 67 4.15 -0.52 14.90
C ALA A 67 4.50 0.47 13.76
N ASN A 68 5.66 0.26 13.14
CA ASN A 68 6.28 1.15 12.15
C ASN A 68 5.66 1.10 10.75
N GLY A 69 4.60 0.31 10.56
CA GLY A 69 3.90 0.19 9.28
C GLY A 69 4.72 -0.54 8.20
N THR A 70 4.39 -0.28 6.96
CA THR A 70 5.03 -0.89 5.79
C THR A 70 5.30 0.15 4.71
N THR A 71 6.30 -0.12 3.88
CA THR A 71 6.56 0.61 2.64
C THR A 71 6.29 -0.31 1.44
N PRO A 72 5.78 0.22 0.32
CA PRO A 72 5.61 -0.56 -0.89
C PRO A 72 6.96 -1.14 -1.35
N ARG A 73 6.95 -2.41 -1.75
CA ARG A 73 8.11 -3.03 -2.37
C ARG A 73 8.32 -2.47 -3.78
N LYS A 74 9.57 -2.18 -4.11
CA LYS A 74 9.95 -1.88 -5.49
C LYS A 74 10.09 -3.18 -6.28
N LEU A 75 9.84 -3.11 -7.57
CA LEU A 75 10.07 -4.23 -8.48
C LEU A 75 11.57 -4.42 -8.76
N ASN A 76 12.35 -3.34 -8.63
CA ASN A 76 13.79 -3.28 -8.93
C ASN A 76 14.11 -3.75 -10.37
N ILE A 77 13.29 -3.29 -11.31
CA ILE A 77 13.43 -3.59 -12.73
C ILE A 77 13.89 -2.35 -13.51
N PRO A 78 14.55 -2.53 -14.67
CA PRO A 78 14.92 -1.41 -15.54
C PRO A 78 13.71 -0.53 -15.89
N GLY A 79 13.90 0.78 -15.80
CA GLY A 79 12.89 1.80 -16.09
C GLY A 79 11.92 2.13 -14.95
N GLU A 80 11.91 1.37 -13.85
CA GLU A 80 10.98 1.64 -12.73
C GLU A 80 11.24 3.02 -12.11
N ALA A 81 12.48 3.35 -11.82
CA ALA A 81 12.84 4.62 -11.18
C ALA A 81 12.53 5.83 -12.08
N GLU A 82 12.91 5.73 -13.35
CA GLU A 82 12.78 6.79 -14.35
C GLU A 82 11.30 7.09 -14.68
N LEU A 83 10.45 6.05 -14.70
CA LEU A 83 9.04 6.15 -15.06
C LEU A 83 8.11 6.30 -13.87
N THR A 84 8.63 6.28 -12.64
CA THR A 84 7.83 6.55 -11.44
C THR A 84 7.23 7.96 -11.50
N GLY A 85 5.89 8.05 -11.48
CA GLY A 85 5.13 9.30 -11.67
C GLY A 85 4.93 9.72 -13.13
N LYS A 86 5.61 9.07 -14.10
CA LYS A 86 5.54 9.33 -15.54
C LYS A 86 4.92 8.13 -16.31
N GLY A 87 3.92 7.49 -15.74
CA GLY A 87 3.28 6.29 -16.29
C GLY A 87 3.25 5.13 -15.30
N MET A 88 4.21 5.04 -14.39
CA MET A 88 4.15 4.15 -13.25
C MET A 88 3.61 4.87 -12.01
N GLY A 89 2.65 4.27 -11.35
CA GLY A 89 2.04 4.77 -10.11
C GLY A 89 1.97 3.67 -9.05
N MET A 90 1.79 4.08 -7.80
CA MET A 90 1.71 3.18 -6.65
C MET A 90 0.34 3.22 -5.96
N ASN A 91 -0.60 4.02 -6.47
CA ASN A 91 -1.92 4.18 -5.86
C ASN A 91 -2.95 4.59 -6.92
N ALA A 92 -3.80 3.65 -7.31
CA ALA A 92 -4.82 3.88 -8.33
C ALA A 92 -5.90 4.88 -7.90
N GLN A 93 -6.24 4.95 -6.61
CA GLN A 93 -7.24 5.91 -6.13
C GLN A 93 -6.75 7.35 -6.27
N ARG A 94 -5.45 7.59 -6.08
CA ARG A 94 -4.85 8.92 -6.24
C ARG A 94 -4.60 9.28 -7.71
N ASP A 95 -4.02 8.35 -8.45
CA ASP A 95 -3.44 8.62 -9.77
C ASP A 95 -4.28 8.06 -10.93
N GLY A 96 -5.20 7.14 -10.64
CA GLY A 96 -5.86 6.30 -11.65
C GLY A 96 -6.65 7.06 -12.71
N ARG A 97 -7.25 8.20 -12.38
CA ARG A 97 -7.99 9.02 -13.36
C ARG A 97 -7.12 9.56 -14.49
N LYS A 98 -5.79 9.64 -14.31
CA LYS A 98 -4.84 10.01 -15.39
C LYS A 98 -4.79 8.96 -16.49
N TYR A 99 -5.28 7.76 -16.22
CA TYR A 99 -5.28 6.61 -17.13
C TYR A 99 -6.65 6.31 -17.73
N THR A 100 -7.58 7.28 -17.69
CA THR A 100 -8.89 7.17 -18.37
C THR A 100 -8.69 6.81 -19.83
N ASP A 101 -9.47 5.85 -20.33
CA ASP A 101 -9.44 5.30 -21.69
C ASP A 101 -8.09 4.72 -22.14
N LYS A 102 -7.18 4.45 -21.22
CA LYS A 102 -5.86 3.84 -21.48
C LYS A 102 -5.85 2.36 -21.14
N ASN A 103 -4.97 1.62 -21.79
CA ASN A 103 -4.59 0.28 -21.34
C ASN A 103 -3.66 0.40 -20.14
N THR A 104 -4.02 -0.23 -19.04
CA THR A 104 -3.26 -0.16 -17.78
C THR A 104 -2.85 -1.56 -17.34
N TYR A 105 -1.77 -1.62 -16.58
CA TYR A 105 -1.22 -2.86 -16.05
C TYR A 105 -1.08 -2.73 -14.53
N VAL A 106 -1.49 -3.76 -13.81
CA VAL A 106 -1.32 -3.87 -12.36
C VAL A 106 -0.43 -5.07 -12.06
N VAL A 107 0.68 -4.85 -11.36
CA VAL A 107 1.62 -5.91 -11.03
C VAL A 107 1.36 -6.40 -9.60
N GLY A 108 0.99 -7.66 -9.49
CA GLY A 108 0.66 -8.32 -8.22
C GLY A 108 -0.65 -9.08 -8.27
N GLY A 109 -0.85 -10.02 -7.35
CA GLY A 109 -2.06 -10.87 -7.29
C GLY A 109 -2.74 -10.91 -5.93
N ALA A 110 -2.23 -10.16 -4.92
CA ALA A 110 -2.83 -10.08 -3.60
C ALA A 110 -3.96 -9.04 -3.57
N ASP A 111 -4.71 -8.98 -2.46
CA ASP A 111 -5.87 -8.09 -2.27
C ASP A 111 -5.64 -6.66 -2.71
N GLY A 112 -4.49 -6.07 -2.37
CA GLY A 112 -4.16 -4.70 -2.72
C GLY A 112 -4.13 -4.47 -4.23
N ALA A 113 -3.43 -5.32 -4.96
CA ALA A 113 -3.31 -5.23 -6.42
C ALA A 113 -4.66 -5.45 -7.11
N VAL A 114 -5.44 -6.44 -6.67
CA VAL A 114 -6.74 -6.73 -7.26
C VAL A 114 -7.75 -5.61 -6.99
N LYS A 115 -7.74 -5.01 -5.79
CA LYS A 115 -8.55 -3.81 -5.48
C LYS A 115 -8.16 -2.62 -6.37
N GLU A 116 -6.87 -2.39 -6.60
CA GLU A 116 -6.38 -1.35 -7.51
C GLU A 116 -6.86 -1.59 -8.94
N ALA A 117 -6.80 -2.85 -9.42
CA ALA A 117 -7.28 -3.22 -10.74
C ALA A 117 -8.81 -3.02 -10.89
N LEU A 118 -9.60 -3.44 -9.90
CA LEU A 118 -11.03 -3.22 -9.85
C LEU A 118 -11.39 -1.72 -9.80
N TYR A 119 -10.58 -0.91 -9.17
CA TYR A 119 -10.78 0.53 -9.17
C TYR A 119 -10.48 1.14 -10.55
N LEU A 120 -9.34 0.76 -11.15
CA LEU A 120 -8.94 1.22 -12.49
C LEU A 120 -9.93 0.81 -13.58
N SER A 121 -10.54 -0.37 -13.47
CA SER A 121 -11.49 -0.87 -14.47
C SER A 121 -12.72 0.02 -14.68
N LYS A 122 -13.02 0.90 -13.71
CA LYS A 122 -14.16 1.82 -13.80
C LYS A 122 -13.98 2.92 -14.85
N PHE A 123 -12.77 3.16 -15.32
CA PHE A 123 -12.46 4.25 -16.25
C PHE A 123 -11.35 3.95 -17.26
N ALA A 124 -10.48 2.97 -17.00
CA ALA A 124 -9.50 2.52 -17.97
C ALA A 124 -10.16 1.74 -19.12
N LYS A 125 -9.60 1.83 -20.31
CA LYS A 125 -10.06 1.03 -21.46
C LYS A 125 -9.92 -0.46 -21.19
N GLN A 126 -8.77 -0.86 -20.66
CA GLN A 126 -8.48 -2.23 -20.23
C GLN A 126 -7.49 -2.21 -19.07
N VAL A 127 -7.66 -3.13 -18.13
CA VAL A 127 -6.71 -3.39 -17.03
C VAL A 127 -6.17 -4.81 -17.20
N THR A 128 -4.84 -4.98 -17.18
CA THR A 128 -4.21 -6.31 -17.17
C THR A 128 -3.51 -6.52 -15.84
N ILE A 129 -3.92 -7.52 -15.08
CA ILE A 129 -3.23 -7.95 -13.86
C ILE A 129 -2.11 -8.90 -14.27
N ILE A 130 -0.85 -8.56 -13.94
CA ILE A 130 0.32 -9.40 -14.17
C ILE A 130 0.72 -10.00 -12.82
N HIS A 131 0.69 -11.33 -12.72
CA HIS A 131 1.04 -12.04 -11.50
C HIS A 131 1.96 -13.22 -11.77
N PHE A 132 2.92 -13.47 -10.89
CA PHE A 132 3.94 -14.48 -11.11
C PHE A 132 3.47 -15.91 -10.78
N GLU A 133 2.43 -16.06 -9.98
CA GLU A 133 1.81 -17.34 -9.68
C GLU A 133 0.71 -17.68 -10.68
N ASP A 134 0.30 -18.94 -10.71
CA ASP A 134 -0.74 -19.43 -11.63
C ASP A 134 -2.16 -19.09 -11.15
N THR A 135 -2.30 -18.57 -9.94
CA THR A 135 -3.57 -18.14 -9.36
C THR A 135 -3.40 -16.82 -8.61
N LEU A 136 -4.47 -16.02 -8.50
CA LEU A 136 -4.47 -14.83 -7.66
C LEU A 136 -4.46 -15.24 -6.18
N GLY A 137 -3.59 -14.62 -5.38
CA GLY A 137 -3.48 -14.82 -3.94
C GLY A 137 -4.37 -13.89 -3.10
N CYS A 138 -5.45 -13.37 -3.67
CA CYS A 138 -6.43 -12.53 -2.98
C CYS A 138 -7.60 -13.36 -2.45
N ILE A 139 -8.46 -12.72 -1.62
CA ILE A 139 -9.70 -13.34 -1.16
C ILE A 139 -10.62 -13.64 -2.35
N GLU A 140 -11.43 -14.69 -2.20
CA GLU A 140 -12.30 -15.21 -3.27
C GLU A 140 -13.26 -14.15 -3.81
N GLU A 141 -13.78 -13.26 -2.97
CA GLU A 141 -14.63 -12.17 -3.39
C GLU A 141 -13.98 -11.25 -4.44
N PHE A 142 -12.70 -10.90 -4.25
CA PHE A 142 -11.99 -10.03 -5.19
C PHE A 142 -11.60 -10.77 -6.46
N LYS A 143 -11.25 -12.06 -6.34
CA LYS A 143 -10.95 -12.91 -7.48
C LYS A 143 -12.16 -13.01 -8.40
N ASN A 144 -13.32 -13.39 -7.85
CA ASN A 144 -14.58 -13.49 -8.61
C ASN A 144 -14.96 -12.17 -9.27
N LYS A 145 -14.84 -11.04 -8.56
CA LYS A 145 -15.09 -9.71 -9.13
C LYS A 145 -14.15 -9.38 -10.29
N ALA A 146 -12.86 -9.69 -10.16
CA ALA A 146 -11.89 -9.43 -11.21
C ALA A 146 -12.18 -10.29 -12.47
N GLU A 147 -12.48 -11.57 -12.29
CA GLU A 147 -12.81 -12.50 -13.37
C GLU A 147 -14.12 -12.13 -14.09
N GLN A 148 -15.09 -11.59 -13.38
CA GLN A 148 -16.38 -11.14 -13.92
C GLN A 148 -16.33 -9.73 -14.55
N THR A 149 -15.24 -8.97 -14.34
CA THR A 149 -15.14 -7.61 -14.87
C THR A 149 -14.64 -7.64 -16.32
N PRO A 150 -15.46 -7.23 -17.33
CA PRO A 150 -15.19 -7.51 -18.74
C PRO A 150 -13.88 -6.90 -19.28
N ASN A 151 -13.45 -5.77 -18.72
CA ASN A 151 -12.23 -5.08 -19.14
C ASN A 151 -11.02 -5.38 -18.24
N ILE A 152 -11.11 -6.37 -17.35
CA ILE A 152 -9.96 -6.92 -16.64
C ILE A 152 -9.47 -8.18 -17.35
N LYS A 153 -8.17 -8.26 -17.59
CA LYS A 153 -7.47 -9.46 -18.08
C LYS A 153 -6.47 -9.95 -17.05
N LEU A 154 -6.37 -11.26 -16.89
CA LEU A 154 -5.37 -11.90 -16.04
C LEU A 154 -4.20 -12.39 -16.89
N ARG A 155 -3.00 -12.04 -16.54
CA ARG A 155 -1.75 -12.58 -17.06
C ARG A 155 -0.98 -13.23 -15.93
N LEU A 156 -1.34 -14.47 -15.65
CA LEU A 156 -0.78 -15.30 -14.60
C LEU A 156 0.51 -15.98 -15.06
N GLY A 157 1.28 -16.58 -14.15
CA GLY A 157 2.56 -17.21 -14.43
C GLY A 157 3.60 -16.27 -15.06
N SER A 158 3.44 -14.96 -14.88
CA SER A 158 4.21 -13.93 -15.61
C SER A 158 4.83 -12.91 -14.67
N ARG A 159 6.07 -12.50 -14.98
CA ARG A 159 6.78 -11.43 -14.27
C ARG A 159 7.05 -10.27 -15.19
N LEU A 160 6.89 -9.06 -14.67
CA LEU A 160 7.36 -7.86 -15.36
C LEU A 160 8.90 -7.82 -15.27
N HIS A 161 9.55 -7.72 -16.42
CA HIS A 161 11.02 -7.73 -16.50
C HIS A 161 11.60 -6.32 -16.63
N ALA A 162 10.96 -5.44 -17.37
CA ALA A 162 11.39 -4.06 -17.57
C ALA A 162 10.20 -3.21 -18.00
N VAL A 163 10.32 -1.90 -17.85
CA VAL A 163 9.39 -0.90 -18.40
C VAL A 163 10.18 0.12 -19.19
N TYR A 164 9.62 0.52 -20.33
CA TYR A 164 10.22 1.49 -21.22
C TYR A 164 9.22 2.61 -21.49
N GLY A 165 9.70 3.86 -21.49
CA GLY A 165 8.93 5.02 -21.88
C GLY A 165 9.35 5.45 -23.29
N ALA A 166 8.41 5.92 -24.11
CA ALA A 166 8.74 6.75 -25.25
C ALA A 166 8.91 8.20 -24.76
N GLU A 167 9.88 8.92 -25.32
CA GLU A 167 10.04 10.37 -25.13
C GLU A 167 8.84 11.14 -25.70
#